data_38d70e5b114c3a2ff6f8d5659845342a
#
_entry.id   38d70e5b114c3a2ff6f8d5659845342a
#
_cell.length_a   1.000
_cell.length_b   1.000
_cell.length_c   1.000
_cell.angle_alpha   90.00
_cell.angle_beta   90.00
_cell.angle_gamma   90.00
#
_symmetry.space_group_name_H-M   'P 1'
#
loop_
_entity.id
_entity.type
_entity.pdbx_description
1 polymer ?
#
loop_
_entity_poly.entity_id
_entity_poly.type
_entity_poly.pdbx_seq_one_letter_code
_entity_poly.pdbx_strand_id
1 'polypeptide(L)'
;PYYAGDAITMIDENPDLAFVHPEEGVNFFIDSMCIPANAKHREAAEMFINYLCEPDVGLANADFIGYSTPITAVWEMLDDDLKYSEIAYPSAEVLDKAEVFETLPDDINAAMDAQWSEMKSYEDGGSGWMVVALLLLAIAISAFNIWRKLRKKSRDNY
;
A
#
# COMPACT_ATOMS: atom_id res chain seq x y z
N PRO A 1 10.49 1.75 -6.69
CA PRO A 1 10.65 0.55 -5.87
C PRO A 1 9.29 -0.08 -5.57
N TYR A 2 9.24 -1.42 -5.58
CA TYR A 2 8.01 -2.14 -5.30
C TYR A 2 8.33 -3.50 -4.65
N TYR A 3 7.34 -4.10 -3.98
CA TYR A 3 7.51 -5.39 -3.32
C TYR A 3 7.50 -6.55 -4.32
N ALA A 4 8.32 -7.57 -4.08
CA ALA A 4 8.50 -8.68 -4.99
C ALA A 4 7.20 -9.48 -5.24
N GLY A 5 6.44 -9.80 -4.19
CA GLY A 5 5.18 -10.54 -4.34
C GLY A 5 4.12 -9.78 -5.15
N ASP A 6 3.95 -8.48 -4.86
CA ASP A 6 3.03 -7.64 -5.63
C ASP A 6 3.50 -7.51 -7.10
N ALA A 7 4.83 -7.46 -7.33
CA ALA A 7 5.37 -7.40 -8.69
C ALA A 7 5.06 -8.66 -9.50
N ILE A 8 5.07 -9.85 -8.89
CA ILE A 8 4.67 -11.10 -9.53
C ILE A 8 3.21 -11.00 -10.01
N THR A 9 2.30 -10.61 -9.14
CA THR A 9 0.88 -10.43 -9.48
C THR A 9 0.69 -9.39 -10.59
N MET A 10 1.42 -8.28 -10.54
CA MET A 10 1.35 -7.23 -11.58
C MET A 10 1.87 -7.70 -12.93
N ILE A 11 2.91 -8.54 -12.96
CA ILE A 11 3.47 -9.12 -14.20
C ILE A 11 2.50 -10.13 -14.79
N ASP A 12 1.82 -10.92 -13.97
CA ASP A 12 0.79 -11.86 -14.42
C ASP A 12 -0.39 -11.15 -15.08
N GLU A 13 -0.77 -9.97 -14.57
CA GLU A 13 -1.83 -9.14 -15.15
C GLU A 13 -1.35 -8.33 -16.37
N ASN A 14 -0.08 -7.97 -16.42
CA ASN A 14 0.49 -7.15 -17.49
C ASN A 14 1.91 -7.64 -17.89
N PRO A 15 2.03 -8.46 -18.93
CA PRO A 15 3.32 -9.02 -19.38
C PRO A 15 4.31 -7.98 -19.94
N ASP A 16 3.90 -6.72 -20.12
CA ASP A 16 4.80 -5.63 -20.50
C ASP A 16 5.66 -5.12 -19.32
N LEU A 17 5.38 -5.60 -18.09
CA LEU A 17 6.15 -5.27 -16.90
C LEU A 17 7.32 -6.24 -16.72
N ALA A 18 8.38 -5.73 -16.09
CA ALA A 18 9.53 -6.54 -15.66
C ALA A 18 9.99 -6.10 -14.26
N PHE A 19 10.51 -7.05 -13.51
CA PHE A 19 11.12 -6.80 -12.21
C PHE A 19 12.63 -6.94 -12.31
N VAL A 20 13.36 -6.05 -11.65
CA VAL A 20 14.83 -6.05 -11.65
C VAL A 20 15.34 -5.84 -10.24
N HIS A 21 16.27 -6.65 -9.80
CA HIS A 21 17.05 -6.40 -8.59
C HIS A 21 18.16 -5.39 -8.93
N PRO A 22 18.22 -4.23 -8.21
CA PRO A 22 19.30 -3.26 -8.41
C PRO A 22 20.68 -3.86 -8.07
N GLU A 23 21.71 -3.45 -8.81
CA GLU A 23 23.11 -3.89 -8.57
C GLU A 23 23.65 -3.43 -7.20
N GLU A 24 23.11 -2.32 -6.69
CA GLU A 24 23.48 -1.71 -5.41
C GLU A 24 23.01 -2.54 -4.20
N GLY A 25 21.98 -3.35 -4.38
CA GLY A 25 21.37 -4.15 -3.34
C GLY A 25 19.85 -4.02 -3.28
N VAL A 26 19.25 -4.79 -2.41
CA VAL A 26 17.80 -4.85 -2.19
C VAL A 26 17.49 -4.74 -0.70
N ASN A 27 16.27 -4.27 -0.39
CA ASN A 27 15.77 -4.39 0.96
C ASN A 27 15.22 -5.81 1.18
N PHE A 28 15.66 -6.43 2.27
CA PHE A 28 15.14 -7.71 2.73
C PHE A 28 14.28 -7.51 3.98
N PHE A 29 13.08 -8.02 3.97
CA PHE A 29 12.18 -7.93 5.11
C PHE A 29 11.50 -9.28 5.39
N ILE A 30 11.07 -9.46 6.62
CA ILE A 30 10.37 -10.66 7.09
C ILE A 30 9.10 -10.19 7.79
N ASP A 31 7.94 -10.50 7.20
CA ASP A 31 6.67 -10.29 7.86
C ASP A 31 6.49 -11.31 8.98
N SER A 32 6.14 -10.83 10.15
CA SER A 32 6.07 -11.64 11.36
C SER A 32 4.74 -11.46 12.09
N MET A 33 4.17 -12.57 12.53
CA MET A 33 3.01 -12.55 13.43
C MET A 33 3.48 -12.46 14.87
N CYS A 34 2.94 -11.52 15.64
CA CYS A 34 3.27 -11.32 17.03
C CYS A 34 2.05 -11.44 17.92
N ILE A 35 2.22 -12.07 19.09
CA ILE A 35 1.19 -12.13 20.13
C ILE A 35 1.53 -11.10 21.20
N PRO A 36 0.71 -10.04 21.42
CA PRO A 36 0.95 -9.06 22.46
C PRO A 36 1.06 -9.71 23.84
N ALA A 37 1.94 -9.21 24.70
CA ALA A 37 2.18 -9.77 26.03
C ALA A 37 0.94 -9.82 26.93
N ASN A 38 -0.02 -8.91 26.71
CA ASN A 38 -1.28 -8.82 27.43
C ASN A 38 -2.47 -9.49 26.73
N ALA A 39 -2.23 -10.34 25.71
CA ALA A 39 -3.26 -11.05 24.99
C ALA A 39 -4.06 -11.96 25.95
N LYS A 40 -5.40 -11.84 25.93
CA LYS A 40 -6.28 -12.61 26.80
C LYS A 40 -6.48 -14.06 26.35
N HIS A 41 -6.29 -14.34 25.05
CA HIS A 41 -6.50 -15.62 24.42
C HIS A 41 -5.22 -16.09 23.71
N ARG A 42 -4.12 -16.14 24.45
CA ARG A 42 -2.80 -16.47 23.93
C ARG A 42 -2.77 -17.85 23.28
N GLU A 43 -3.34 -18.85 23.94
CA GLU A 43 -3.40 -20.23 23.43
C GLU A 43 -4.12 -20.31 22.07
N ALA A 44 -5.25 -19.61 21.94
CA ALA A 44 -5.98 -19.56 20.67
C ALA A 44 -5.17 -18.86 19.57
N ALA A 45 -4.40 -17.83 19.92
CA ALA A 45 -3.53 -17.15 18.96
C ALA A 45 -2.36 -18.05 18.51
N GLU A 46 -1.75 -18.79 19.45
CA GLU A 46 -0.70 -19.78 19.14
C GLU A 46 -1.25 -20.91 18.25
N MET A 47 -2.46 -21.40 18.52
CA MET A 47 -3.13 -22.39 17.67
C MET A 47 -3.42 -21.85 16.26
N PHE A 48 -3.83 -20.59 16.14
CA PHE A 48 -4.06 -19.95 14.83
C PHE A 48 -2.76 -19.81 14.04
N ILE A 49 -1.67 -19.35 14.68
CA ILE A 49 -0.36 -19.27 14.02
C ILE A 49 0.09 -20.66 13.57
N ASN A 50 -0.05 -21.68 14.43
CA ASN A 50 0.28 -23.04 14.06
C ASN A 50 -0.55 -23.56 12.89
N TYR A 51 -1.85 -23.26 12.86
CA TYR A 51 -2.74 -23.59 11.73
C TYR A 51 -2.26 -22.96 10.42
N LEU A 52 -1.80 -21.71 10.44
CA LEU A 52 -1.25 -21.05 9.25
C LEU A 52 0.07 -21.68 8.76
N CYS A 53 0.75 -22.44 9.62
CA CYS A 53 1.96 -23.19 9.26
C CYS A 53 1.67 -24.61 8.73
N GLU A 54 0.43 -25.07 8.76
CA GLU A 54 0.05 -26.35 8.14
C GLU A 54 0.32 -26.30 6.63
N PRO A 55 0.92 -27.34 6.02
CA PRO A 55 1.37 -27.28 4.62
C PRO A 55 0.27 -26.88 3.63
N ASP A 56 -0.91 -27.50 3.73
CA ASP A 56 -2.04 -27.20 2.82
C ASP A 56 -2.55 -25.76 2.98
N VAL A 57 -2.54 -25.24 4.20
CA VAL A 57 -2.96 -23.85 4.50
C VAL A 57 -1.89 -22.87 4.03
N GLY A 58 -0.63 -23.19 4.29
CA GLY A 58 0.50 -22.39 3.84
C GLY A 58 0.60 -22.31 2.32
N LEU A 59 0.31 -23.42 1.62
CA LEU A 59 0.25 -23.46 0.16
C LEU A 59 -0.86 -22.53 -0.36
N ALA A 60 -2.06 -22.66 0.17
CA ALA A 60 -3.19 -21.80 -0.22
C ALA A 60 -2.88 -20.30 0.02
N ASN A 61 -2.17 -19.97 1.10
CA ASN A 61 -1.72 -18.61 1.36
C ASN A 61 -0.67 -18.15 0.35
N ALA A 62 0.35 -18.98 0.06
CA ALA A 62 1.40 -18.65 -0.90
C ALA A 62 0.81 -18.40 -2.30
N ASP A 63 -0.09 -19.25 -2.76
CA ASP A 63 -0.77 -19.14 -4.05
C ASP A 63 -1.64 -17.86 -4.14
N PHE A 64 -2.30 -17.51 -3.04
CA PHE A 64 -3.19 -16.33 -3.00
C PHE A 64 -2.42 -15.02 -2.89
N ILE A 65 -1.35 -14.98 -2.11
CA ILE A 65 -0.60 -13.75 -1.80
C ILE A 65 0.51 -13.50 -2.85
N GLY A 66 1.04 -14.57 -3.47
CA GLY A 66 2.17 -14.50 -4.42
C GLY A 66 3.53 -14.23 -3.80
N TYR A 67 3.65 -14.31 -2.45
CA TYR A 67 4.91 -14.10 -1.74
C TYR A 67 5.64 -15.41 -1.45
N SER A 68 6.95 -15.33 -1.29
CA SER A 68 7.77 -16.46 -0.87
C SER A 68 7.39 -16.95 0.53
N THR A 69 7.45 -18.27 0.74
CA THR A 69 7.15 -18.88 2.01
C THR A 69 8.44 -19.32 2.72
N PRO A 70 8.56 -19.14 4.05
CA PRO A 70 9.67 -19.67 4.84
C PRO A 70 9.48 -21.14 5.23
N ILE A 71 8.33 -21.75 4.91
CA ILE A 71 7.98 -23.12 5.31
C ILE A 71 8.46 -24.09 4.23
N THR A 72 9.48 -24.89 4.53
CA THR A 72 10.10 -25.83 3.57
C THR A 72 9.07 -26.79 2.97
N ALA A 73 8.16 -27.35 3.79
CA ALA A 73 7.13 -28.27 3.30
C ALA A 73 6.16 -27.60 2.29
N VAL A 74 5.85 -26.32 2.49
CA VAL A 74 5.05 -25.54 1.53
C VAL A 74 5.84 -25.27 0.26
N TRP A 75 7.12 -24.86 0.39
CA TRP A 75 8.00 -24.63 -0.75
C TRP A 75 8.14 -25.85 -1.65
N GLU A 76 8.22 -27.06 -1.06
CA GLU A 76 8.26 -28.31 -1.82
C GLU A 76 6.99 -28.56 -2.65
N MET A 77 5.84 -28.01 -2.23
CA MET A 77 4.54 -28.17 -2.87
C MET A 77 4.22 -27.06 -3.92
N LEU A 78 4.98 -25.96 -3.92
CA LEU A 78 4.76 -24.86 -4.87
C LEU A 78 4.94 -25.32 -6.32
N ASP A 79 4.19 -24.70 -7.22
CA ASP A 79 4.39 -24.82 -8.66
C ASP A 79 5.78 -24.32 -9.05
N ASP A 80 6.36 -24.93 -10.09
CA ASP A 80 7.73 -24.66 -10.53
C ASP A 80 7.95 -23.18 -10.91
N ASP A 81 6.94 -22.52 -11.46
CA ASP A 81 7.00 -21.10 -11.85
C ASP A 81 7.25 -20.18 -10.64
N LEU A 82 6.61 -20.44 -9.49
CA LEU A 82 6.84 -19.68 -8.27
C LEU A 82 8.09 -20.17 -7.53
N LYS A 83 8.29 -21.50 -7.47
CA LYS A 83 9.39 -22.15 -6.75
C LYS A 83 10.76 -21.72 -7.24
N TYR A 84 10.90 -21.54 -8.56
CA TYR A 84 12.17 -21.14 -9.20
C TYR A 84 12.15 -19.70 -9.70
N SER A 85 11.17 -18.90 -9.27
CA SER A 85 11.13 -17.47 -9.57
C SER A 85 12.26 -16.73 -8.88
N GLU A 86 13.14 -16.09 -9.62
CA GLU A 86 14.19 -15.23 -9.06
C GLU A 86 13.63 -13.98 -8.36
N ILE A 87 12.36 -13.63 -8.62
CA ILE A 87 11.66 -12.54 -7.95
C ILE A 87 11.27 -12.98 -6.52
N ALA A 88 10.65 -14.17 -6.38
CA ALA A 88 10.21 -14.70 -5.10
C ALA A 88 11.38 -15.29 -4.27
N TYR A 89 12.32 -15.95 -4.93
CA TYR A 89 13.46 -16.64 -4.33
C TYR A 89 14.76 -16.19 -5.02
N PRO A 90 15.24 -14.97 -4.72
CA PRO A 90 16.44 -14.42 -5.35
C PRO A 90 17.67 -15.25 -5.05
N SER A 91 18.66 -15.16 -5.94
CA SER A 91 19.93 -15.88 -5.81
C SER A 91 20.71 -15.46 -4.54
N ALA A 92 21.64 -16.31 -4.10
CA ALA A 92 22.52 -15.98 -2.98
C ALA A 92 23.32 -14.69 -3.22
N GLU A 93 23.71 -14.38 -4.46
CA GLU A 93 24.43 -13.14 -4.80
C GLU A 93 23.57 -11.89 -4.54
N VAL A 94 22.26 -11.94 -4.81
CA VAL A 94 21.32 -10.85 -4.51
C VAL A 94 21.12 -10.73 -3.00
N LEU A 95 20.96 -11.86 -2.29
CA LEU A 95 20.76 -11.88 -0.85
C LEU A 95 21.99 -11.43 -0.07
N ASP A 96 23.22 -11.69 -0.55
CA ASP A 96 24.45 -11.21 0.06
C ASP A 96 24.58 -9.69 0.05
N LYS A 97 23.89 -9.01 -0.85
CA LYS A 97 23.80 -7.54 -0.94
C LYS A 97 22.55 -6.97 -0.28
N ALA A 98 21.71 -7.84 0.29
CA ALA A 98 20.44 -7.40 0.88
C ALA A 98 20.65 -6.76 2.25
N GLU A 99 19.93 -5.67 2.49
CA GLU A 99 19.93 -4.96 3.77
C GLU A 99 18.56 -5.06 4.44
N VAL A 100 18.54 -5.22 5.76
CA VAL A 100 17.32 -5.21 6.57
C VAL A 100 17.12 -3.80 7.13
N PHE A 101 15.87 -3.35 7.23
CA PHE A 101 15.57 -2.09 7.88
C PHE A 101 16.09 -2.08 9.32
N GLU A 102 16.89 -1.09 9.65
CA GLU A 102 17.39 -0.85 11.00
C GLU A 102 16.54 0.23 11.71
N THR A 103 16.60 0.22 13.04
CA THR A 103 16.00 1.31 13.82
C THR A 103 16.82 2.58 13.63
N LEU A 104 16.20 3.60 13.05
CA LEU A 104 16.83 4.90 12.81
C LEU A 104 16.78 5.79 14.07
N PRO A 105 17.72 6.73 14.23
CA PRO A 105 17.63 7.78 15.24
C PRO A 105 16.33 8.59 15.15
N ASP A 106 15.83 9.08 16.29
CA ASP A 106 14.54 9.77 16.37
C ASP A 106 14.47 11.03 15.50
N ASP A 107 15.55 11.76 15.37
CA ASP A 107 15.67 12.96 14.53
C ASP A 107 15.55 12.62 13.02
N ILE A 108 16.10 11.50 12.61
CA ILE A 108 15.98 11.00 11.22
C ILE A 108 14.55 10.55 10.95
N ASN A 109 13.95 9.78 11.87
CA ASN A 109 12.55 9.38 11.76
C ASN A 109 11.62 10.59 11.65
N ALA A 110 11.80 11.59 12.50
CA ALA A 110 11.02 12.82 12.45
C ALA A 110 11.17 13.59 11.14
N ALA A 111 12.40 13.63 10.58
CA ALA A 111 12.65 14.27 9.29
C ALA A 111 11.96 13.51 8.14
N MET A 112 12.00 12.17 8.14
CA MET A 112 11.33 11.33 7.16
C MET A 112 9.81 11.49 7.22
N ASP A 113 9.23 11.50 8.43
CA ASP A 113 7.79 11.70 8.64
C ASP A 113 7.33 13.08 8.15
N ALA A 114 8.13 14.12 8.38
CA ALA A 114 7.85 15.46 7.89
C ALA A 114 7.83 15.52 6.36
N GLN A 115 8.86 14.97 5.71
CA GLN A 115 8.95 14.91 4.25
C GLN A 115 7.83 14.07 3.63
N TRP A 116 7.50 12.94 4.24
CA TRP A 116 6.39 12.09 3.80
C TRP A 116 5.04 12.81 3.90
N SER A 117 4.83 13.55 4.99
CA SER A 117 3.62 14.34 5.21
C SER A 117 3.52 15.49 4.21
N GLU A 118 4.62 16.17 3.91
CA GLU A 118 4.69 17.21 2.89
C GLU A 118 4.37 16.64 1.50
N MET A 119 4.98 15.53 1.13
CA MET A 119 4.73 14.85 -0.15
C MET A 119 3.25 14.43 -0.29
N LYS A 120 2.64 13.85 0.74
CA LYS A 120 1.22 13.45 0.70
C LYS A 120 0.25 14.62 0.71
N SER A 121 0.64 15.75 1.27
CA SER A 121 -0.16 16.99 1.28
C SER A 121 0.06 17.85 0.04
N TYR A 122 0.97 17.45 -0.85
CA TYR A 122 1.19 18.12 -2.11
C TYR A 122 -0.03 17.91 -3.01
N GLU A 123 -0.90 18.90 -3.02
CA GLU A 123 -1.96 19.01 -4.02
C GLU A 123 -1.38 19.72 -5.25
N ASP A 124 -1.37 19.02 -6.38
CA ASP A 124 -1.10 19.67 -7.66
C ASP A 124 -2.10 20.82 -7.81
N GLY A 125 -1.63 22.07 -7.80
CA GLY A 125 -2.43 23.31 -7.64
C GLY A 125 -3.53 23.55 -8.68
N GLY A 126 -3.99 22.48 -9.35
CA GLY A 126 -4.98 22.54 -10.42
C GLY A 126 -6.44 22.56 -9.98
N SER A 127 -6.81 22.08 -8.80
CA SER A 127 -8.25 21.95 -8.47
C SER A 127 -8.78 22.96 -7.45
N GLY A 128 -7.93 23.55 -6.62
CA GLY A 128 -8.37 24.50 -5.58
C GLY A 128 -9.08 25.72 -6.14
N TRP A 129 -8.58 26.31 -7.22
CA TRP A 129 -9.21 27.47 -7.85
C TRP A 129 -10.56 27.14 -8.52
N MET A 130 -10.74 25.91 -9.04
CA MET A 130 -12.03 25.48 -9.61
C MET A 130 -13.13 25.38 -8.54
N VAL A 131 -12.78 24.87 -7.35
CA VAL A 131 -13.71 24.82 -6.22
C VAL A 131 -14.12 26.23 -5.79
N VAL A 132 -13.17 27.15 -5.68
CA VAL A 132 -13.43 28.56 -5.38
C VAL A 132 -14.29 29.21 -6.47
N ALA A 133 -14.00 28.96 -7.75
CA ALA A 133 -14.78 29.47 -8.86
C ALA A 133 -16.22 28.93 -8.84
N LEU A 134 -16.43 27.65 -8.55
CA LEU A 134 -17.78 27.07 -8.43
C LEU A 134 -18.55 27.64 -7.24
N LEU A 135 -17.92 27.88 -6.10
CA LEU A 135 -18.54 28.53 -4.95
C LEU A 135 -18.96 29.98 -5.27
N LEU A 136 -18.10 30.75 -5.91
CA LEU A 136 -18.41 32.11 -6.35
C LEU A 136 -19.57 32.16 -7.36
N LEU A 137 -19.60 31.19 -8.29
CA LEU A 137 -20.70 31.05 -9.24
C LEU A 137 -22.02 30.73 -8.54
N ALA A 138 -22.03 29.83 -7.57
CA ALA A 138 -23.22 29.49 -6.78
C ALA A 138 -23.76 30.71 -5.99
N ILE A 139 -22.85 31.48 -5.38
CA ILE A 139 -23.21 32.75 -4.70
C ILE A 139 -23.82 33.77 -5.67
N ALA A 140 -23.20 33.94 -6.84
CA ALA A 140 -23.69 34.86 -7.86
C ALA A 140 -25.10 34.47 -8.38
N ILE A 141 -25.35 33.19 -8.64
CA ILE A 141 -26.65 32.65 -9.04
C ILE A 141 -27.70 32.90 -7.94
N SER A 142 -27.33 32.66 -6.68
CA SER A 142 -28.22 32.86 -5.53
C SER A 142 -28.58 34.35 -5.37
N ALA A 143 -27.61 35.23 -5.45
CA ALA A 143 -27.81 36.69 -5.39
C ALA A 143 -28.71 37.20 -6.55
N PHE A 144 -28.47 36.68 -7.76
CA PHE A 144 -29.32 37.02 -8.94
C PHE A 144 -30.75 36.55 -8.76
N ASN A 145 -30.99 35.36 -8.23
CA ASN A 145 -32.33 34.85 -7.95
C ASN A 145 -33.07 35.70 -6.89
N ILE A 146 -32.37 36.10 -5.82
CA ILE A 146 -32.91 37.00 -4.80
C ILE A 146 -33.25 38.36 -5.41
N TRP A 147 -32.35 38.93 -6.20
CA TRP A 147 -32.59 40.22 -6.88
C TRP A 147 -33.79 40.17 -7.83
N ARG A 148 -33.94 39.10 -8.63
CA ARG A 148 -35.10 38.86 -9.48
C ARG A 148 -36.41 38.81 -8.67
N LYS A 149 -36.43 38.12 -7.52
CA LYS A 149 -37.60 38.04 -6.64
C LYS A 149 -37.97 39.40 -6.06
N LEU A 150 -36.98 40.18 -5.62
CA LEU A 150 -37.20 41.50 -5.08
C LEU A 150 -37.75 42.49 -6.15
N ARG A 151 -37.22 42.44 -7.36
CA ARG A 151 -37.69 43.24 -8.50
C ARG A 151 -39.13 42.91 -8.92
N LYS A 152 -39.49 41.62 -8.89
CA LYS A 152 -40.86 41.19 -9.18
C LYS A 152 -41.83 41.70 -8.13
N LYS A 153 -41.50 41.58 -6.84
CA LYS A 153 -42.35 42.09 -5.75
C LYS A 153 -42.54 43.61 -5.76
N SER A 154 -41.55 44.38 -6.24
CA SER A 154 -41.66 45.82 -6.40
C SER A 154 -42.56 46.23 -7.57
N ARG A 155 -42.71 45.38 -8.60
CA ARG A 155 -43.63 45.65 -9.77
C ARG A 155 -45.07 45.26 -9.48
N ASP A 156 -45.31 44.31 -8.59
CA ASP A 156 -46.64 43.83 -8.23
C ASP A 156 -47.31 44.71 -7.14
N ASN A 157 -46.61 45.72 -6.60
CA ASN A 157 -47.07 46.66 -5.58
C ASN A 157 -47.37 48.06 -6.16
N TYR A 158 -47.38 48.26 -7.51
CA TYR A 158 -47.82 49.40 -8.25
C TYR A 158 -48.97 49.03 -9.21
#